data_0bff096855b628228c2775fce196b4c1
#
_entry.id   0bff096855b628228c2775fce196b4c1
#
_cell.length_a   1.000
_cell.length_b   1.000
_cell.length_c   1.000
_cell.angle_alpha   90.00
_cell.angle_beta   90.00
_cell.angle_gamma   90.00
#
_symmetry.space_group_name_H-M   'P 1'
#
loop_
_entity.id
_entity.type
_entity.pdbx_description
1 polymer ?
#
loop_
_entity_poly.entity_id
_entity_poly.type
_entity_poly.pdbx_seq_one_letter_code
_entity_poly.pdbx_strand_id
1 'polypeptide(L)'
;MKKEEVASPAAATVVLLLLSSSLAAVSGQPQPQPQPGGSKQTAANNPRLQKAYVALQALKRAVTEDPKNLTRSWCGPDVCGYFGVYCAAAPDEPREQTVAGVDLNHGDLAGTLPEELGLLADLALLHLNSNRFAGTLPESLPKMRLLHELDVSNNRLSGGFPQHILCLPNVKYVDLRFNELRGPVPPALFDKPLDAVFLNDNAFDFELPDSLGNSPASVLVLANLRLRGCIPRSVGRMAGTLAELVALNSGLRSCLPQELGWLRELTVLDLSSNQLQGMLPESMAGMHSLQQLHVARNELWGHVPEGVCALPALRNFTYSYNYFCSEPSRCLDVRHVDDRQNCIAARPDQRPADQCLAFLHRPPVRCDDSGCFAPPPPHY
;
A
#
# COMPACT_ATOMS: atom_id res chain seq x y z
N MET A 1 -29.93 -14.40 -6.18
CA MET A 1 -29.82 -12.99 -5.81
C MET A 1 -28.32 -12.68 -5.76
N LYS A 2 -27.79 -12.00 -6.77
CA LYS A 2 -26.39 -11.56 -6.83
C LYS A 2 -26.24 -10.34 -5.91
N LYS A 3 -25.35 -10.40 -4.92
CA LYS A 3 -24.93 -9.22 -4.16
C LYS A 3 -23.96 -8.43 -5.04
N GLU A 4 -24.39 -7.25 -5.46
CA GLU A 4 -23.47 -6.25 -5.99
C GLU A 4 -22.71 -5.63 -4.81
N GLU A 5 -21.41 -5.90 -4.73
CA GLU A 5 -20.50 -5.18 -3.87
C GLU A 5 -20.21 -3.81 -4.50
N VAL A 6 -20.80 -2.78 -3.90
CA VAL A 6 -20.50 -1.39 -4.26
C VAL A 6 -19.18 -1.02 -3.53
N ALA A 7 -18.07 -1.04 -4.25
CA ALA A 7 -16.82 -0.47 -3.78
C ALA A 7 -17.01 1.04 -3.52
N SER A 8 -16.59 1.51 -2.36
CA SER A 8 -16.67 2.93 -1.98
C SER A 8 -15.74 3.75 -2.88
N PRO A 9 -16.24 4.79 -3.58
CA PRO A 9 -15.40 5.59 -4.47
C PRO A 9 -14.34 6.46 -3.74
N ALA A 10 -14.38 6.56 -2.41
CA ALA A 10 -13.48 7.41 -1.64
C ALA A 10 -12.05 6.84 -1.54
N ALA A 11 -11.89 5.52 -1.39
CA ALA A 11 -10.57 4.90 -1.28
C ALA A 11 -9.78 4.96 -2.60
N ALA A 12 -10.48 4.86 -3.75
CA ALA A 12 -9.85 4.95 -5.07
C ALA A 12 -9.30 6.36 -5.38
N THR A 13 -9.92 7.41 -4.82
CA THR A 13 -9.56 8.80 -5.13
C THR A 13 -8.31 9.27 -4.36
N VAL A 14 -8.08 8.77 -3.14
CA VAL A 14 -6.93 9.16 -2.31
C VAL A 14 -5.64 8.55 -2.85
N VAL A 15 -5.67 7.30 -3.29
CA VAL A 15 -4.52 6.61 -3.89
C VAL A 15 -4.11 7.26 -5.23
N LEU A 16 -5.06 7.82 -6.00
CA LEU A 16 -4.76 8.50 -7.27
C LEU A 16 -4.04 9.85 -7.08
N LEU A 17 -4.30 10.58 -5.99
CA LEU A 17 -3.69 11.90 -5.75
C LEU A 17 -2.22 11.82 -5.34
N LEU A 18 -1.77 10.73 -4.73
CA LEU A 18 -0.38 10.56 -4.33
C LEU A 18 0.53 10.07 -5.46
N LEU A 19 -0.01 9.27 -6.38
CA LEU A 19 0.73 8.87 -7.59
C LEU A 19 1.07 10.06 -8.49
N SER A 20 0.27 11.15 -8.43
CA SER A 20 0.55 12.37 -9.21
C SER A 20 1.66 13.25 -8.60
N SER A 21 1.91 13.18 -7.29
CA SER A 21 2.95 13.99 -6.63
C SER A 21 4.35 13.36 -6.69
N SER A 22 4.44 12.02 -6.68
CA SER A 22 5.73 11.33 -6.83
C SER A 22 6.27 11.37 -8.26
N LEU A 23 5.41 11.37 -9.27
CA LEU A 23 5.81 11.53 -10.69
C LEU A 23 6.30 12.95 -11.01
N ALA A 24 5.87 13.97 -10.27
CA ALA A 24 6.30 15.35 -10.48
C ALA A 24 7.75 15.61 -10.03
N ALA A 25 8.29 14.81 -9.10
CA ALA A 25 9.66 14.97 -8.60
C ALA A 25 10.73 14.37 -9.53
N VAL A 26 10.35 13.44 -10.41
CA VAL A 26 11.27 12.80 -11.37
C VAL A 26 11.32 13.55 -12.72
N SER A 27 10.31 14.37 -13.03
CA SER A 27 10.24 15.10 -14.29
C SER A 27 11.10 16.37 -14.37
N GLY A 28 11.83 16.73 -13.31
CA GLY A 28 12.62 17.97 -13.21
C GLY A 28 14.12 17.83 -13.42
N GLN A 29 14.67 16.64 -13.73
CA GLN A 29 16.08 16.55 -14.10
C GLN A 29 16.25 16.81 -15.60
N PRO A 30 17.19 17.72 -16.00
CA PRO A 30 17.48 17.94 -17.41
C PRO A 30 17.96 16.63 -18.02
N GLN A 31 17.33 16.20 -19.10
CA GLN A 31 17.89 15.11 -19.92
C GLN A 31 19.32 15.46 -20.30
N PRO A 32 20.31 14.56 -20.10
CA PRO A 32 21.67 14.80 -20.57
C PRO A 32 21.63 15.01 -22.08
N GLN A 33 22.10 16.18 -22.54
CA GLN A 33 22.26 16.43 -23.97
C GLN A 33 23.24 15.42 -24.55
N PRO A 34 22.99 14.86 -25.75
CA PRO A 34 23.93 13.95 -26.40
C PRO A 34 25.24 14.69 -26.64
N GLN A 35 26.33 14.20 -26.08
CA GLN A 35 27.66 14.71 -26.42
C GLN A 35 27.99 14.37 -27.90
N PRO A 36 28.45 15.30 -28.71
CA PRO A 36 28.83 15.03 -30.10
C PRO A 36 30.14 14.25 -30.11
N GLY A 37 30.13 13.02 -30.64
CA GLY A 37 31.34 12.28 -31.00
C GLY A 37 31.48 10.84 -30.52
N GLY A 38 30.58 10.30 -29.73
CA GLY A 38 30.61 8.88 -29.32
C GLY A 38 29.85 7.97 -30.30
N SER A 39 30.39 6.83 -30.66
CA SER A 39 29.66 5.81 -31.40
C SER A 39 28.43 5.37 -30.55
N LYS A 40 27.23 5.26 -31.18
CA LYS A 40 26.02 4.79 -30.51
C LYS A 40 26.27 3.44 -29.84
N GLN A 41 26.03 3.34 -28.54
CA GLN A 41 26.16 2.08 -27.81
C GLN A 41 24.92 1.21 -28.04
N THR A 42 25.17 -0.06 -28.27
CA THR A 42 24.12 -1.08 -28.51
C THR A 42 24.55 -2.39 -27.88
N ALA A 43 23.66 -3.38 -27.84
CA ALA A 43 23.97 -4.72 -27.34
C ALA A 43 25.17 -5.38 -28.07
N ALA A 44 25.54 -4.91 -29.27
CA ALA A 44 26.67 -5.46 -30.03
C ALA A 44 28.04 -5.00 -29.51
N ASN A 45 28.12 -3.83 -28.84
CA ASN A 45 29.38 -3.21 -28.41
C ASN A 45 29.43 -2.80 -26.94
N ASN A 46 28.39 -3.16 -26.15
CA ASN A 46 28.29 -2.88 -24.72
C ASN A 46 27.77 -4.13 -23.96
N PRO A 47 28.59 -4.75 -23.09
CA PRO A 47 28.21 -5.97 -22.35
C PRO A 47 26.98 -5.81 -21.47
N ARG A 48 26.71 -4.59 -20.93
CA ARG A 48 25.52 -4.31 -20.10
C ARG A 48 24.26 -4.35 -20.96
N LEU A 49 24.31 -3.68 -22.13
CA LEU A 49 23.19 -3.68 -23.07
C LEU A 49 23.00 -5.06 -23.72
N GLN A 50 24.06 -5.86 -23.83
CA GLN A 50 23.95 -7.26 -24.30
C GLN A 50 23.15 -8.12 -23.30
N LYS A 51 23.43 -8.00 -21.99
CA LYS A 51 22.65 -8.67 -20.94
C LYS A 51 21.21 -8.19 -20.95
N ALA A 52 21.00 -6.88 -21.07
CA ALA A 52 19.68 -6.29 -21.17
C ALA A 52 18.91 -6.79 -22.40
N TYR A 53 19.58 -6.92 -23.54
CA TYR A 53 18.99 -7.52 -24.74
C TYR A 53 18.46 -8.93 -24.47
N VAL A 54 19.27 -9.79 -23.82
CA VAL A 54 18.86 -11.15 -23.47
C VAL A 54 17.61 -11.13 -22.57
N ALA A 55 17.60 -10.30 -21.54
CA ALA A 55 16.48 -10.17 -20.61
C ALA A 55 15.20 -9.70 -21.31
N LEU A 56 15.31 -8.61 -22.10
CA LEU A 56 14.16 -8.03 -22.79
C LEU A 56 13.61 -8.95 -23.88
N GLN A 57 14.49 -9.67 -24.60
CA GLN A 57 14.04 -10.69 -25.55
C GLN A 57 13.40 -11.89 -24.86
N ALA A 58 13.85 -12.27 -23.66
CA ALA A 58 13.18 -13.30 -22.85
C ALA A 58 11.79 -12.83 -22.44
N LEU A 59 11.66 -11.58 -21.93
CA LEU A 59 10.36 -11.01 -21.58
C LEU A 59 9.43 -10.95 -22.81
N LYS A 60 9.93 -10.49 -23.96
CA LYS A 60 9.14 -10.46 -25.21
C LYS A 60 8.62 -11.86 -25.59
N ARG A 61 9.43 -12.90 -25.45
CA ARG A 61 9.01 -14.29 -25.72
C ARG A 61 8.00 -14.82 -24.71
N ALA A 62 8.10 -14.36 -23.46
CA ALA A 62 7.19 -14.75 -22.38
C ALA A 62 5.83 -14.03 -22.47
N VAL A 63 5.74 -12.91 -23.20
CA VAL A 63 4.48 -12.23 -23.52
C VAL A 63 3.72 -13.05 -24.56
N THR A 64 2.53 -13.50 -24.19
CA THR A 64 1.65 -14.31 -25.04
C THR A 64 0.61 -13.47 -25.80
N GLU A 65 0.25 -12.30 -25.26
CA GLU A 65 -0.67 -11.34 -25.87
C GLU A 65 -0.12 -9.92 -25.69
N ASP A 66 -0.06 -9.18 -26.78
CA ASP A 66 0.39 -7.77 -26.84
C ASP A 66 -0.59 -6.98 -27.74
N PRO A 67 -1.79 -6.68 -27.27
CA PRO A 67 -2.85 -6.08 -28.09
C PRO A 67 -2.49 -4.65 -28.57
N LYS A 68 -1.60 -3.96 -27.84
CA LYS A 68 -1.15 -2.60 -28.19
C LYS A 68 0.16 -2.58 -28.99
N ASN A 69 0.71 -3.76 -29.29
CA ASN A 69 1.99 -3.92 -30.02
C ASN A 69 3.17 -3.17 -29.37
N LEU A 70 3.23 -3.12 -28.04
CA LEU A 70 4.29 -2.40 -27.30
C LEU A 70 5.66 -3.02 -27.55
N THR A 71 5.74 -4.36 -27.61
CA THR A 71 7.00 -5.08 -27.85
C THR A 71 7.38 -5.14 -29.33
N ARG A 72 6.59 -4.55 -30.25
CA ARG A 72 6.87 -4.56 -31.69
C ARG A 72 8.21 -3.91 -32.00
N SER A 73 8.55 -2.81 -31.30
CA SER A 73 9.84 -2.10 -31.46
C SER A 73 11.04 -2.91 -30.91
N TRP A 74 10.81 -3.98 -30.15
CA TRP A 74 11.87 -4.74 -29.50
C TRP A 74 12.55 -5.67 -30.49
N CYS A 75 13.28 -5.09 -31.44
CA CYS A 75 13.99 -5.77 -32.52
C CYS A 75 15.40 -5.19 -32.67
N GLY A 76 16.39 -6.07 -32.92
CA GLY A 76 17.78 -5.68 -33.10
C GLY A 76 18.50 -5.29 -31.81
N PRO A 77 19.79 -4.90 -31.90
CA PRO A 77 20.64 -4.72 -30.72
C PRO A 77 20.49 -3.36 -30.02
N ASP A 78 19.68 -2.44 -30.54
CA ASP A 78 19.46 -1.12 -29.98
C ASP A 78 18.35 -1.14 -28.92
N VAL A 79 18.65 -1.70 -27.74
CA VAL A 79 17.68 -1.86 -26.66
C VAL A 79 17.19 -0.53 -26.09
N CYS A 80 18.00 0.53 -26.19
CA CYS A 80 17.62 1.86 -25.74
C CYS A 80 16.58 2.55 -26.67
N GLY A 81 16.37 1.99 -27.85
CA GLY A 81 15.30 2.39 -28.77
C GLY A 81 14.01 1.60 -28.60
N TYR A 82 13.96 0.65 -27.68
CA TYR A 82 12.76 -0.15 -27.40
C TYR A 82 11.69 0.68 -26.68
N PHE A 83 10.45 0.52 -27.07
CA PHE A 83 9.35 1.16 -26.35
C PHE A 83 9.35 0.76 -24.88
N GLY A 84 9.20 1.73 -23.99
CA GLY A 84 9.14 1.51 -22.55
C GLY A 84 10.49 1.16 -21.91
N VAL A 85 11.60 1.22 -22.63
CA VAL A 85 12.94 0.98 -22.09
C VAL A 85 13.71 2.30 -22.03
N TYR A 86 14.25 2.60 -20.85
CA TYR A 86 14.97 3.83 -20.56
C TYR A 86 16.42 3.52 -20.22
N CYS A 87 17.34 4.12 -20.93
CA CYS A 87 18.77 3.97 -20.68
C CYS A 87 19.34 5.22 -20.00
N ALA A 88 20.35 4.99 -19.16
CA ALA A 88 21.13 6.02 -18.49
C ALA A 88 22.62 5.66 -18.50
N ALA A 89 23.49 6.57 -18.08
CA ALA A 89 24.87 6.28 -17.77
C ALA A 89 24.96 5.29 -16.60
N ALA A 90 25.82 4.27 -16.71
CA ALA A 90 26.02 3.33 -15.61
C ALA A 90 26.66 4.05 -14.41
N PRO A 91 26.18 3.83 -13.17
CA PRO A 91 26.67 4.57 -12.01
C PRO A 91 28.15 4.36 -11.68
N ASP A 92 28.68 3.18 -11.97
CA ASP A 92 30.07 2.78 -11.73
C ASP A 92 30.98 3.04 -12.93
N GLU A 93 30.43 3.17 -14.14
CA GLU A 93 31.16 3.49 -15.38
C GLU A 93 30.34 4.47 -16.25
N PRO A 94 30.40 5.79 -15.95
CA PRO A 94 29.54 6.79 -16.61
C PRO A 94 29.70 6.91 -18.14
N ARG A 95 30.73 6.29 -18.70
CA ARG A 95 30.91 6.23 -20.17
C ARG A 95 30.11 5.12 -20.81
N GLU A 96 29.68 4.11 -20.02
CA GLU A 96 28.83 3.03 -20.50
C GLU A 96 27.34 3.36 -20.27
N GLN A 97 26.51 2.98 -21.23
CA GLN A 97 25.06 3.01 -21.07
C GLN A 97 24.57 1.71 -20.45
N THR A 98 23.51 1.82 -19.67
CA THR A 98 22.78 0.67 -19.13
C THR A 98 21.28 0.91 -19.19
N VAL A 99 20.48 -0.16 -19.12
CA VAL A 99 19.02 -0.05 -18.95
C VAL A 99 18.73 0.26 -17.49
N ALA A 100 18.24 1.47 -17.24
CA ALA A 100 17.90 1.96 -15.90
C ALA A 100 16.41 1.85 -15.57
N GLY A 101 15.53 1.80 -16.58
CA GLY A 101 14.09 1.70 -16.37
C GLY A 101 13.40 0.85 -17.44
N VAL A 102 12.37 0.13 -17.01
CA VAL A 102 11.40 -0.53 -17.88
C VAL A 102 10.01 -0.13 -17.41
N ASP A 103 9.25 0.54 -18.27
CA ASP A 103 7.88 0.94 -18.01
C ASP A 103 6.96 0.44 -19.14
N LEU A 104 6.15 -0.55 -18.80
CA LEU A 104 5.12 -1.14 -19.66
C LEU A 104 3.74 -1.00 -19.02
N ASN A 105 3.55 0.03 -18.21
CA ASN A 105 2.27 0.28 -17.54
C ASN A 105 1.13 0.37 -18.56
N HIS A 106 -0.05 -0.11 -18.14
CA HIS A 106 -1.27 -0.09 -18.94
C HIS A 106 -1.14 -0.74 -20.32
N GLY A 107 -0.23 -1.73 -20.44
CA GLY A 107 0.06 -2.43 -21.70
C GLY A 107 -1.00 -3.43 -22.11
N ASP A 108 -1.82 -3.91 -21.18
CA ASP A 108 -2.73 -5.06 -21.37
C ASP A 108 -1.98 -6.32 -21.85
N LEU A 109 -0.69 -6.43 -21.48
CA LEU A 109 0.18 -7.54 -21.83
C LEU A 109 -0.22 -8.79 -21.02
N ALA A 110 -0.32 -9.95 -21.67
CA ALA A 110 -0.46 -11.23 -20.99
C ALA A 110 0.80 -12.05 -21.15
N GLY A 111 1.11 -12.88 -20.16
CA GLY A 111 2.27 -13.77 -20.15
C GLY A 111 2.81 -14.00 -18.75
N THR A 112 4.10 -14.31 -18.65
CA THR A 112 4.79 -14.52 -17.37
C THR A 112 6.07 -13.69 -17.29
N LEU A 113 6.62 -13.55 -16.10
CA LEU A 113 7.88 -12.82 -15.87
C LEU A 113 9.04 -13.81 -15.83
N PRO A 114 9.97 -13.77 -16.82
CA PRO A 114 11.04 -14.75 -16.93
C PRO A 114 12.22 -14.45 -15.98
N GLU A 115 12.97 -15.51 -15.62
CA GLU A 115 14.15 -15.40 -14.75
C GLU A 115 15.26 -14.52 -15.33
N GLU A 116 15.34 -14.39 -16.63
CA GLU A 116 16.31 -13.54 -17.31
C GLU A 116 16.17 -12.06 -16.96
N LEU A 117 15.03 -11.62 -16.39
CA LEU A 117 14.88 -10.25 -15.87
C LEU A 117 15.98 -9.90 -14.87
N GLY A 118 16.48 -10.87 -14.09
CA GLY A 118 17.62 -10.66 -13.18
C GLY A 118 18.94 -10.28 -13.85
N LEU A 119 19.04 -10.34 -15.19
CA LEU A 119 20.20 -9.83 -15.93
C LEU A 119 20.23 -8.30 -16.05
N LEU A 120 19.11 -7.63 -15.74
CA LEU A 120 19.01 -6.16 -15.69
C LEU A 120 19.56 -5.66 -14.34
N ALA A 121 20.85 -5.89 -14.09
CA ALA A 121 21.46 -5.63 -12.77
C ALA A 121 21.42 -4.16 -12.35
N ASP A 122 21.42 -3.24 -13.31
CA ASP A 122 21.43 -1.80 -13.11
C ASP A 122 20.03 -1.17 -13.20
N LEU A 123 18.98 -2.00 -13.30
CA LEU A 123 17.61 -1.50 -13.36
C LEU A 123 17.22 -0.82 -12.05
N ALA A 124 16.77 0.42 -12.11
CA ALA A 124 16.26 1.18 -10.98
C ALA A 124 14.73 1.13 -10.89
N LEU A 125 14.02 1.07 -12.01
CA LEU A 125 12.57 1.11 -12.10
C LEU A 125 12.06 -0.08 -12.90
N LEU A 126 11.16 -0.88 -12.33
CA LEU A 126 10.40 -1.92 -13.02
C LEU A 126 8.92 -1.67 -12.83
N HIS A 127 8.28 -1.09 -13.83
CA HIS A 127 6.87 -0.73 -13.84
C HIS A 127 6.10 -1.57 -14.85
N LEU A 128 5.26 -2.45 -14.33
CA LEU A 128 4.43 -3.39 -15.08
C LEU A 128 2.95 -3.30 -14.67
N ASN A 129 2.54 -2.18 -14.11
CA ASN A 129 1.19 -1.95 -13.61
C ASN A 129 0.14 -2.12 -14.71
N SER A 130 -1.04 -2.62 -14.34
CA SER A 130 -2.20 -2.72 -15.23
C SER A 130 -1.92 -3.53 -16.50
N ASN A 131 -1.46 -4.75 -16.27
CA ASN A 131 -1.25 -5.79 -17.26
C ASN A 131 -1.99 -7.08 -16.84
N ARG A 132 -1.72 -8.19 -17.52
CA ARG A 132 -2.27 -9.51 -17.22
C ARG A 132 -1.18 -10.55 -17.02
N PHE A 133 -0.03 -10.14 -16.47
CA PHE A 133 1.04 -11.07 -16.12
C PHE A 133 0.59 -12.04 -15.04
N ALA A 134 0.85 -13.33 -15.26
CA ALA A 134 0.46 -14.42 -14.36
C ALA A 134 1.69 -15.19 -13.86
N GLY A 135 1.47 -16.14 -12.94
CA GLY A 135 2.53 -16.90 -12.31
C GLY A 135 3.18 -16.18 -11.14
N THR A 136 4.44 -16.47 -10.86
CA THR A 136 5.19 -15.89 -9.74
C THR A 136 6.18 -14.83 -10.21
N LEU A 137 6.61 -13.97 -9.29
CA LEU A 137 7.77 -13.11 -9.52
C LEU A 137 9.05 -13.95 -9.62
N PRO A 138 10.00 -13.61 -10.55
CA PRO A 138 11.24 -14.36 -10.74
C PRO A 138 12.12 -14.38 -9.48
N GLU A 139 12.70 -15.51 -9.14
CA GLU A 139 13.62 -15.64 -8.00
C GLU A 139 14.94 -14.89 -8.23
N SER A 140 15.23 -14.54 -9.47
CA SER A 140 16.41 -13.75 -9.86
C SER A 140 16.35 -12.27 -9.56
N LEU A 141 15.19 -11.72 -9.13
CA LEU A 141 15.02 -10.29 -8.80
C LEU A 141 16.14 -9.69 -7.92
N PRO A 142 16.68 -10.40 -6.90
CA PRO A 142 17.77 -9.86 -6.08
C PRO A 142 19.06 -9.51 -6.83
N LYS A 143 19.22 -9.99 -8.07
CA LYS A 143 20.32 -9.60 -8.95
C LYS A 143 20.21 -8.19 -9.49
N MET A 144 19.00 -7.59 -9.45
CA MET A 144 18.74 -6.18 -9.80
C MET A 144 19.18 -5.29 -8.63
N ARG A 145 20.47 -5.05 -8.51
CA ARG A 145 21.06 -4.40 -7.32
C ARG A 145 20.66 -2.95 -7.13
N LEU A 146 20.26 -2.27 -8.19
CA LEU A 146 19.88 -0.86 -8.18
C LEU A 146 18.37 -0.67 -8.18
N LEU A 147 17.58 -1.75 -8.12
CA LEU A 147 16.13 -1.64 -8.16
C LEU A 147 15.62 -0.85 -6.94
N HIS A 148 14.99 0.27 -7.24
CA HIS A 148 14.44 1.24 -6.31
C HIS A 148 12.91 1.13 -6.23
N GLU A 149 12.29 0.98 -7.41
CA GLU A 149 10.84 0.89 -7.53
C GLU A 149 10.44 -0.39 -8.25
N LEU A 150 9.59 -1.17 -7.58
CA LEU A 150 8.94 -2.36 -8.11
C LEU A 150 7.44 -2.15 -8.08
N ASP A 151 6.84 -1.90 -9.23
CA ASP A 151 5.39 -1.82 -9.42
C ASP A 151 4.93 -2.93 -10.36
N VAL A 152 4.31 -3.95 -9.79
CA VAL A 152 3.68 -5.06 -10.50
C VAL A 152 2.18 -5.16 -10.19
N SER A 153 1.61 -4.04 -9.76
CA SER A 153 0.21 -3.96 -9.36
C SER A 153 -0.75 -4.19 -10.53
N ASN A 154 -2.00 -4.52 -10.20
CA ASN A 154 -3.04 -4.76 -11.21
C ASN A 154 -2.62 -5.80 -12.26
N ASN A 155 -2.27 -6.99 -11.80
CA ASN A 155 -1.89 -8.14 -12.59
C ASN A 155 -2.61 -9.41 -12.09
N ARG A 156 -2.17 -10.60 -12.52
CA ARG A 156 -2.68 -11.92 -12.10
C ARG A 156 -1.59 -12.75 -11.43
N LEU A 157 -0.63 -12.06 -10.79
CA LEU A 157 0.48 -12.73 -10.10
C LEU A 157 -0.06 -13.54 -8.90
N SER A 158 0.43 -14.73 -8.72
CA SER A 158 -0.10 -15.71 -7.76
C SER A 158 1.02 -16.34 -6.92
N GLY A 159 0.65 -17.24 -6.01
CA GLY A 159 1.60 -17.85 -5.09
C GLY A 159 1.67 -17.15 -3.74
N GLY A 160 2.75 -17.40 -2.99
CA GLY A 160 3.02 -16.74 -1.71
C GLY A 160 3.64 -15.36 -1.86
N PHE A 161 3.87 -14.69 -0.70
CA PHE A 161 4.67 -13.46 -0.69
C PHE A 161 6.06 -13.74 -1.30
N PRO A 162 6.50 -12.95 -2.29
CA PRO A 162 7.78 -13.18 -2.97
C PRO A 162 8.95 -12.78 -2.06
N GLN A 163 9.41 -13.71 -1.22
CA GLN A 163 10.40 -13.46 -0.18
C GLN A 163 11.73 -12.90 -0.69
N HIS A 164 12.07 -13.19 -1.94
CA HIS A 164 13.27 -12.65 -2.58
C HIS A 164 13.26 -11.12 -2.73
N ILE A 165 12.11 -10.44 -2.67
CA ILE A 165 12.03 -8.97 -2.58
C ILE A 165 12.78 -8.47 -1.33
N LEU A 166 12.79 -9.25 -0.24
CA LEU A 166 13.51 -8.89 0.97
C LEU A 166 15.04 -8.82 0.76
N CYS A 167 15.54 -9.51 -0.26
CA CYS A 167 16.96 -9.53 -0.63
C CYS A 167 17.36 -8.37 -1.57
N LEU A 168 16.41 -7.57 -2.08
CA LEU A 168 16.71 -6.39 -2.88
C LEU A 168 17.38 -5.31 -1.99
N PRO A 169 18.62 -4.87 -2.29
CA PRO A 169 19.36 -4.02 -1.35
C PRO A 169 18.86 -2.58 -1.32
N ASN A 170 18.35 -2.07 -2.43
CA ASN A 170 18.03 -0.64 -2.62
C ASN A 170 16.55 -0.35 -2.82
N VAL A 171 15.69 -1.36 -2.77
CA VAL A 171 14.25 -1.15 -3.00
C VAL A 171 13.65 -0.25 -1.93
N LYS A 172 12.88 0.75 -2.37
CA LYS A 172 12.19 1.74 -1.55
C LYS A 172 10.69 1.71 -1.73
N TYR A 173 10.24 1.37 -2.92
CA TYR A 173 8.83 1.33 -3.28
C TYR A 173 8.46 -0.09 -3.74
N VAL A 174 7.44 -0.67 -3.10
CA VAL A 174 6.93 -2.00 -3.44
C VAL A 174 5.42 -1.93 -3.60
N ASP A 175 4.95 -2.17 -4.82
CA ASP A 175 3.54 -2.24 -5.13
C ASP A 175 3.16 -3.60 -5.70
N LEU A 176 2.49 -4.40 -4.86
CA LEU A 176 1.97 -5.73 -5.18
C LEU A 176 0.43 -5.74 -5.25
N ARG A 177 -0.24 -4.60 -5.07
CA ARG A 177 -1.71 -4.54 -4.96
C ARG A 177 -2.41 -5.08 -6.20
N PHE A 178 -3.69 -5.50 -5.99
CA PHE A 178 -4.54 -6.04 -7.05
C PHE A 178 -3.87 -7.19 -7.82
N ASN A 179 -3.57 -8.27 -7.08
CA ASN A 179 -3.02 -9.52 -7.60
C ASN A 179 -3.71 -10.72 -6.91
N GLU A 180 -3.25 -11.94 -7.21
CA GLU A 180 -3.77 -13.18 -6.63
C GLU A 180 -2.78 -13.79 -5.60
N LEU A 181 -1.95 -12.94 -5.00
CA LEU A 181 -0.95 -13.35 -4.00
C LEU A 181 -1.63 -13.75 -2.69
N ARG A 182 -1.08 -14.75 -1.98
CA ARG A 182 -1.72 -15.33 -0.79
C ARG A 182 -0.74 -15.78 0.28
N GLY A 183 -1.28 -16.16 1.44
CA GLY A 183 -0.50 -16.67 2.56
C GLY A 183 0.13 -15.57 3.41
N PRO A 184 1.08 -15.92 4.29
CA PRO A 184 1.65 -14.96 5.23
C PRO A 184 2.60 -13.97 4.56
N VAL A 185 2.60 -12.74 5.08
CA VAL A 185 3.61 -11.72 4.80
C VAL A 185 4.68 -11.82 5.89
N PRO A 186 5.96 -11.97 5.56
CA PRO A 186 7.01 -12.12 6.56
C PRO A 186 7.23 -10.80 7.34
N PRO A 187 7.40 -10.86 8.68
CA PRO A 187 7.66 -9.69 9.52
C PRO A 187 8.86 -8.85 9.05
N ALA A 188 9.87 -9.49 8.45
CA ALA A 188 11.05 -8.84 7.91
C ALA A 188 10.76 -7.80 6.80
N LEU A 189 9.55 -7.79 6.22
CA LEU A 189 9.15 -6.74 5.29
C LEU A 189 9.16 -5.36 5.96
N PHE A 190 8.71 -5.30 7.21
CA PHE A 190 8.60 -4.04 7.97
C PHE A 190 9.94 -3.58 8.55
N ASP A 191 10.96 -4.43 8.56
CA ASP A 191 12.34 -4.07 8.90
C ASP A 191 13.12 -3.52 7.69
N LYS A 192 12.57 -3.64 6.47
CA LYS A 192 13.21 -3.03 5.29
C LYS A 192 13.00 -1.52 5.27
N PRO A 193 14.02 -0.77 4.77
CA PRO A 193 13.94 0.69 4.67
C PRO A 193 13.06 1.13 3.47
N LEU A 194 11.81 0.67 3.44
CA LEU A 194 10.84 1.01 2.41
C LEU A 194 10.19 2.37 2.71
N ASP A 195 9.96 3.16 1.68
CA ASP A 195 9.27 4.43 1.77
C ASP A 195 7.74 4.25 1.61
N ALA A 196 7.33 3.24 0.80
CA ALA A 196 5.92 2.90 0.62
C ALA A 196 5.72 1.40 0.36
N VAL A 197 4.61 0.86 0.91
CA VAL A 197 4.21 -0.55 0.80
C VAL A 197 2.73 -0.65 0.45
N PHE A 198 2.43 -1.26 -0.70
CA PHE A 198 1.06 -1.51 -1.16
C PHE A 198 0.86 -3.02 -1.34
N LEU A 199 0.03 -3.62 -0.47
CA LEU A 199 -0.29 -5.05 -0.49
C LEU A 199 -1.78 -5.32 -0.75
N ASN A 200 -2.60 -4.28 -0.74
CA ASN A 200 -4.05 -4.36 -0.78
C ASN A 200 -4.59 -5.16 -1.96
N ASP A 201 -5.84 -5.64 -1.80
CA ASP A 201 -6.54 -6.40 -2.84
C ASP A 201 -5.74 -7.64 -3.30
N ASN A 202 -5.34 -8.43 -2.32
CA ASN A 202 -4.70 -9.73 -2.43
C ASN A 202 -5.34 -10.71 -1.43
N ALA A 203 -4.91 -11.95 -1.41
CA ALA A 203 -5.36 -12.96 -0.44
C ALA A 203 -4.32 -13.22 0.68
N PHE A 204 -3.53 -12.21 1.04
CA PHE A 204 -2.59 -12.32 2.16
C PHE A 204 -3.34 -12.49 3.49
N ASP A 205 -2.80 -13.35 4.36
CA ASP A 205 -3.36 -13.71 5.67
C ASP A 205 -2.23 -13.72 6.71
N PHE A 206 -2.16 -12.68 7.55
CA PHE A 206 -1.11 -12.53 8.55
C PHE A 206 -1.55 -11.63 9.71
N GLU A 207 -0.74 -11.63 10.77
CA GLU A 207 -0.88 -10.70 11.89
C GLU A 207 0.10 -9.54 11.71
N LEU A 208 -0.33 -8.32 12.06
CA LEU A 208 0.58 -7.17 12.08
C LEU A 208 1.63 -7.39 13.17
N PRO A 209 2.91 -7.52 12.82
CA PRO A 209 3.95 -7.83 13.78
C PRO A 209 4.44 -6.59 14.53
N ASP A 210 5.09 -6.78 15.67
CA ASP A 210 5.74 -5.69 16.40
C ASP A 210 6.84 -4.98 15.59
N SER A 211 7.44 -5.66 14.62
CA SER A 211 8.38 -5.05 13.68
C SER A 211 7.73 -4.00 12.77
N LEU A 212 6.39 -3.91 12.70
CA LEU A 212 5.69 -2.82 12.01
C LEU A 212 6.23 -1.45 12.41
N GLY A 213 6.45 -1.23 13.71
CA GLY A 213 6.98 0.02 14.23
C GLY A 213 8.47 0.30 13.90
N ASN A 214 9.17 -0.63 13.27
CA ASN A 214 10.54 -0.42 12.77
C ASN A 214 10.52 0.16 11.34
N SER A 215 9.38 0.09 10.66
CA SER A 215 9.26 0.56 9.29
C SER A 215 9.38 2.08 9.20
N PRO A 216 10.26 2.61 8.33
CA PRO A 216 10.33 4.03 8.05
C PRO A 216 9.28 4.49 7.04
N ALA A 217 8.41 3.60 6.58
CA ALA A 217 7.44 3.88 5.53
C ALA A 217 6.53 5.06 5.88
N SER A 218 6.33 5.92 4.90
CA SER A 218 5.35 7.00 4.97
C SER A 218 3.95 6.53 4.56
N VAL A 219 3.84 5.46 3.76
CA VAL A 219 2.57 4.93 3.26
C VAL A 219 2.50 3.42 3.45
N LEU A 220 1.44 2.97 4.13
CA LEU A 220 1.10 1.56 4.29
C LEU A 220 -0.35 1.33 3.85
N VAL A 221 -0.55 0.60 2.74
CA VAL A 221 -1.88 0.24 2.24
C VAL A 221 -2.08 -1.27 2.31
N LEU A 222 -2.93 -1.68 3.25
CA LEU A 222 -3.19 -3.06 3.64
C LEU A 222 -4.70 -3.41 3.51
N ALA A 223 -5.43 -2.67 2.68
CA ALA A 223 -6.88 -2.84 2.52
C ALA A 223 -7.24 -4.16 1.82
N ASN A 224 -8.44 -4.67 2.12
CA ASN A 224 -8.97 -5.89 1.50
C ASN A 224 -8.03 -7.11 1.62
N LEU A 225 -7.41 -7.25 2.79
CA LEU A 225 -6.58 -8.41 3.16
C LEU A 225 -7.30 -9.27 4.21
N ARG A 226 -6.59 -10.23 4.78
CA ARG A 226 -7.04 -11.02 5.94
C ARG A 226 -6.07 -10.82 7.10
N LEU A 227 -6.11 -9.61 7.68
CA LEU A 227 -5.32 -9.30 8.86
C LEU A 227 -5.96 -9.96 10.08
N ARG A 228 -5.17 -10.68 10.85
CA ARG A 228 -5.59 -11.26 12.13
C ARG A 228 -5.00 -10.47 13.27
N GLY A 229 -5.60 -10.58 14.42
CA GLY A 229 -5.08 -9.95 15.64
C GLY A 229 -5.33 -8.45 15.70
N CYS A 230 -4.43 -7.73 16.31
CA CYS A 230 -4.55 -6.34 16.69
C CYS A 230 -3.55 -5.42 15.97
N ILE A 231 -3.79 -4.12 16.05
CA ILE A 231 -2.81 -3.11 15.66
C ILE A 231 -1.76 -3.04 16.77
N PRO A 232 -0.48 -3.36 16.52
CA PRO A 232 0.52 -3.40 17.57
C PRO A 232 0.83 -1.99 18.10
N ARG A 233 1.12 -1.87 19.39
CA ARG A 233 1.51 -0.59 20.03
C ARG A 233 2.75 0.02 19.39
N SER A 234 3.60 -0.81 18.83
CA SER A 234 4.79 -0.39 18.09
C SER A 234 4.50 0.57 16.95
N VAL A 235 3.26 0.63 16.43
CA VAL A 235 2.84 1.61 15.41
C VAL A 235 3.19 3.05 15.83
N GLY A 236 3.12 3.36 17.13
CA GLY A 236 3.50 4.68 17.65
C GLY A 236 4.97 5.07 17.40
N ARG A 237 5.86 4.11 17.13
CA ARG A 237 7.26 4.42 16.74
C ARG A 237 7.37 5.04 15.35
N MET A 238 6.34 4.92 14.52
CA MET A 238 6.28 5.53 13.19
C MET A 238 5.78 6.99 13.23
N ALA A 239 5.76 7.62 14.40
CA ALA A 239 5.19 8.96 14.63
C ALA A 239 5.81 10.07 13.75
N GLY A 240 7.06 9.92 13.32
CA GLY A 240 7.77 10.90 12.49
C GLY A 240 7.81 10.54 10.99
N THR A 241 7.21 9.44 10.57
CA THR A 241 7.32 8.97 9.18
C THR A 241 5.98 8.65 8.55
N LEU A 242 5.06 7.99 9.28
CA LEU A 242 3.82 7.48 8.71
C LEU A 242 2.83 8.61 8.42
N ALA A 243 2.55 8.82 7.14
CA ALA A 243 1.60 9.80 6.63
C ALA A 243 0.24 9.16 6.27
N GLU A 244 0.24 7.89 5.85
CA GLU A 244 -0.98 7.19 5.48
C GLU A 244 -0.99 5.74 5.98
N LEU A 245 -2.09 5.37 6.65
CA LEU A 245 -2.38 4.00 7.07
C LEU A 245 -3.79 3.63 6.60
N VAL A 246 -3.88 2.72 5.66
CA VAL A 246 -5.15 2.22 5.11
C VAL A 246 -5.23 0.72 5.32
N ALA A 247 -6.11 0.28 6.22
CA ALA A 247 -6.40 -1.13 6.49
C ALA A 247 -7.93 -1.39 6.45
N LEU A 248 -8.59 -0.76 5.47
CA LEU A 248 -10.01 -0.92 5.17
C LEU A 248 -10.32 -2.39 4.88
N ASN A 249 -11.43 -2.91 5.45
CA ASN A 249 -11.98 -4.24 5.14
C ASN A 249 -10.93 -5.36 5.22
N SER A 250 -10.10 -5.34 6.26
CA SER A 250 -8.97 -6.26 6.38
C SER A 250 -9.12 -7.28 7.52
N GLY A 251 -10.28 -7.33 8.18
CA GLY A 251 -10.57 -8.33 9.19
C GLY A 251 -9.91 -8.06 10.56
N LEU A 252 -9.38 -6.86 10.78
CA LEU A 252 -8.83 -6.45 12.09
C LEU A 252 -9.88 -6.60 13.19
N ARG A 253 -9.51 -7.30 14.27
CA ARG A 253 -10.37 -7.57 15.41
C ARG A 253 -9.63 -7.23 16.69
N SER A 254 -9.76 -5.99 17.14
CA SER A 254 -9.04 -5.47 18.29
C SER A 254 -9.69 -4.21 18.86
N CYS A 255 -9.08 -3.68 19.92
CA CYS A 255 -9.26 -2.30 20.29
C CYS A 255 -8.24 -1.43 19.56
N LEU A 256 -8.44 -0.11 19.59
CA LEU A 256 -7.47 0.86 19.07
C LEU A 256 -6.44 1.17 20.15
N PRO A 257 -5.14 0.98 19.91
CA PRO A 257 -4.11 1.31 20.89
C PRO A 257 -3.96 2.82 21.05
N GLN A 258 -3.61 3.27 22.27
CA GLN A 258 -3.39 4.69 22.57
C GLN A 258 -2.26 5.29 21.73
N GLU A 259 -1.31 4.50 21.30
CA GLU A 259 -0.15 4.88 20.52
C GLU A 259 -0.49 5.38 19.11
N LEU A 260 -1.69 5.10 18.61
CA LEU A 260 -2.19 5.73 17.38
C LEU A 260 -2.20 7.25 17.49
N GLY A 261 -2.53 7.80 18.65
CA GLY A 261 -2.52 9.24 18.89
C GLY A 261 -1.13 9.90 18.84
N TRP A 262 -0.07 9.13 18.78
CA TRP A 262 1.30 9.64 18.65
C TRP A 262 1.71 9.93 17.20
N LEU A 263 0.95 9.44 16.22
CA LEU A 263 1.22 9.57 14.78
C LEU A 263 0.95 11.00 14.29
N ARG A 264 1.85 11.92 14.59
CA ARG A 264 1.68 13.36 14.33
C ARG A 264 1.70 13.73 12.85
N GLU A 265 2.42 12.95 12.04
CA GLU A 265 2.54 13.16 10.59
C GLU A 265 1.39 12.50 9.81
N LEU A 266 0.55 11.69 10.48
CA LEU A 266 -0.51 10.95 9.82
C LEU A 266 -1.58 11.90 9.28
N THR A 267 -1.83 11.82 7.98
CA THR A 267 -2.84 12.61 7.26
C THR A 267 -4.09 11.79 6.93
N VAL A 268 -3.93 10.48 6.72
CA VAL A 268 -5.03 9.56 6.40
C VAL A 268 -4.96 8.33 7.29
N LEU A 269 -6.06 8.08 8.01
CA LEU A 269 -6.30 6.84 8.75
C LEU A 269 -7.61 6.24 8.30
N ASP A 270 -7.56 5.10 7.59
CA ASP A 270 -8.75 4.34 7.21
C ASP A 270 -8.71 2.93 7.78
N LEU A 271 -9.56 2.71 8.78
CA LEU A 271 -9.79 1.42 9.46
C LEU A 271 -11.24 0.96 9.29
N SER A 272 -11.95 1.47 8.30
CA SER A 272 -13.36 1.16 8.06
C SER A 272 -13.58 -0.33 7.75
N SER A 273 -14.81 -0.80 8.00
CA SER A 273 -15.25 -2.15 7.64
C SER A 273 -14.38 -3.27 8.26
N ASN A 274 -14.04 -3.10 9.53
CA ASN A 274 -13.32 -4.08 10.34
C ASN A 274 -14.22 -4.57 11.51
N GLN A 275 -13.64 -5.26 12.46
CA GLN A 275 -14.29 -5.73 13.68
C GLN A 275 -13.68 -5.07 14.92
N LEU A 276 -13.34 -3.79 14.80
CA LEU A 276 -12.74 -3.01 15.89
C LEU A 276 -13.79 -2.73 16.97
N GLN A 277 -13.38 -2.85 18.22
CA GLN A 277 -14.24 -2.64 19.40
C GLN A 277 -13.59 -1.65 20.38
N GLY A 278 -14.34 -1.28 21.40
CA GLY A 278 -13.87 -0.30 22.38
C GLY A 278 -14.17 1.13 21.97
N MET A 279 -13.52 2.07 22.65
CA MET A 279 -13.68 3.51 22.42
C MET A 279 -12.56 4.04 21.52
N LEU A 280 -12.80 5.17 20.88
CA LEU A 280 -11.72 5.94 20.26
C LEU A 280 -10.78 6.46 21.36
N PRO A 281 -9.47 6.26 21.24
CA PRO A 281 -8.51 6.76 22.21
C PRO A 281 -8.51 8.30 22.29
N GLU A 282 -8.55 8.86 23.50
CA GLU A 282 -8.43 10.31 23.73
C GLU A 282 -7.10 10.87 23.18
N SER A 283 -6.04 10.03 23.16
CA SER A 283 -4.73 10.40 22.61
C SER A 283 -4.77 10.80 21.13
N MET A 284 -5.78 10.37 20.37
CA MET A 284 -5.96 10.75 18.96
C MET A 284 -6.11 12.26 18.76
N ALA A 285 -6.44 13.02 19.81
CA ALA A 285 -6.38 14.49 19.83
C ALA A 285 -4.96 15.04 19.50
N GLY A 286 -3.91 14.22 19.60
CA GLY A 286 -2.53 14.57 19.25
C GLY A 286 -2.18 14.47 17.76
N MET A 287 -3.09 13.98 16.92
CA MET A 287 -2.85 13.72 15.48
C MET A 287 -3.08 15.00 14.65
N HIS A 288 -2.27 16.03 14.87
CA HIS A 288 -2.51 17.37 14.35
C HIS A 288 -2.52 17.48 12.81
N SER A 289 -1.87 16.58 12.12
CA SER A 289 -1.84 16.54 10.64
C SER A 289 -3.01 15.77 10.02
N LEU A 290 -3.86 15.10 10.84
CA LEU A 290 -4.90 14.19 10.36
C LEU A 290 -5.99 14.97 9.60
N GLN A 291 -6.16 14.60 8.32
CA GLN A 291 -7.14 15.21 7.42
C GLN A 291 -8.34 14.31 7.18
N GLN A 292 -8.13 13.00 7.19
CA GLN A 292 -9.14 12.00 6.91
C GLN A 292 -9.09 10.90 7.98
N LEU A 293 -10.20 10.74 8.70
CA LEU A 293 -10.41 9.68 9.69
C LEU A 293 -11.63 8.86 9.29
N HIS A 294 -11.40 7.61 8.93
CA HIS A 294 -12.44 6.67 8.53
C HIS A 294 -12.41 5.46 9.46
N VAL A 295 -13.43 5.36 10.32
CA VAL A 295 -13.63 4.22 11.24
C VAL A 295 -15.04 3.63 11.13
N ALA A 296 -15.74 3.94 10.04
CA ALA A 296 -17.09 3.47 9.79
C ALA A 296 -17.17 1.92 9.73
N ARG A 297 -18.37 1.35 10.00
CA ARG A 297 -18.61 -0.10 9.90
C ARG A 297 -17.66 -0.92 10.77
N ASN A 298 -17.68 -0.61 12.07
CA ASN A 298 -16.98 -1.34 13.12
C ASN A 298 -17.95 -1.61 14.29
N GLU A 299 -17.43 -2.06 15.42
CA GLU A 299 -18.18 -2.22 16.67
C GLU A 299 -17.67 -1.26 17.75
N LEU A 300 -17.23 -0.07 17.36
CA LEU A 300 -16.78 0.99 18.27
C LEU A 300 -17.97 1.58 19.04
N TRP A 301 -17.76 1.99 20.29
CA TRP A 301 -18.81 2.48 21.17
C TRP A 301 -18.32 3.60 22.11
N GLY A 302 -19.18 4.05 23.00
CA GLY A 302 -18.87 5.14 23.92
C GLY A 302 -19.12 6.51 23.29
N HIS A 303 -18.33 7.49 23.66
CA HIS A 303 -18.42 8.84 23.11
C HIS A 303 -17.29 9.12 22.10
N VAL A 304 -17.55 9.99 21.16
CA VAL A 304 -16.52 10.52 20.28
C VAL A 304 -15.71 11.56 21.07
N PRO A 305 -14.36 11.43 21.15
CA PRO A 305 -13.55 12.39 21.91
C PRO A 305 -13.61 13.79 21.30
N GLU A 306 -13.82 14.81 22.14
CA GLU A 306 -13.89 16.21 21.67
C GLU A 306 -12.61 16.64 20.96
N GLY A 307 -11.44 16.21 21.46
CA GLY A 307 -10.16 16.53 20.87
C GLY A 307 -9.98 16.02 19.45
N VAL A 308 -10.64 14.91 19.07
CA VAL A 308 -10.62 14.42 17.68
C VAL A 308 -11.36 15.38 16.75
N CYS A 309 -12.56 15.82 17.14
CA CYS A 309 -13.33 16.77 16.33
C CYS A 309 -12.71 18.18 16.34
N ALA A 310 -11.81 18.46 17.28
CA ALA A 310 -11.06 19.71 17.37
C ALA A 310 -9.76 19.73 16.56
N LEU A 311 -9.40 18.64 15.89
CA LEU A 311 -8.17 18.55 15.11
C LEU A 311 -8.13 19.59 13.99
N PRO A 312 -7.06 20.40 13.88
CA PRO A 312 -7.05 21.60 13.03
C PRO A 312 -7.07 21.25 11.52
N ALA A 313 -6.58 20.09 11.16
CA ALA A 313 -6.49 19.65 9.77
C ALA A 313 -7.65 18.74 9.33
N LEU A 314 -8.50 18.28 10.26
CA LEU A 314 -9.53 17.28 9.98
C LEU A 314 -10.62 17.83 9.06
N ARG A 315 -10.82 17.17 7.92
CA ARG A 315 -11.81 17.57 6.90
C ARG A 315 -12.87 16.51 6.66
N ASN A 316 -12.49 15.24 6.79
CA ASN A 316 -13.37 14.10 6.57
C ASN A 316 -13.34 13.21 7.81
N PHE A 317 -14.50 13.01 8.45
CA PHE A 317 -14.63 12.10 9.57
C PHE A 317 -15.84 11.19 9.37
N THR A 318 -15.62 9.90 9.11
CA THR A 318 -16.69 8.92 8.96
C THR A 318 -16.59 7.88 10.06
N TYR A 319 -17.60 7.84 10.90
CA TYR A 319 -17.76 6.88 12.01
C TYR A 319 -19.14 6.22 12.02
N SER A 320 -19.83 6.28 10.90
CA SER A 320 -21.15 5.66 10.72
C SER A 320 -21.09 4.14 10.90
N TYR A 321 -22.26 3.55 11.20
CA TYR A 321 -22.40 2.09 11.41
C TYR A 321 -21.52 1.54 12.55
N ASN A 322 -21.48 2.26 13.65
CA ASN A 322 -20.88 1.87 14.93
C ASN A 322 -21.93 1.89 16.05
N TYR A 323 -21.54 2.05 17.29
CA TYR A 323 -22.40 2.09 18.48
C TYR A 323 -22.05 3.28 19.38
N PHE A 324 -21.55 4.38 18.84
CA PHE A 324 -21.32 5.60 19.62
C PHE A 324 -22.64 6.11 20.22
N CYS A 325 -22.62 6.52 21.48
CA CYS A 325 -23.81 6.98 22.19
C CYS A 325 -23.88 8.52 22.31
N SER A 326 -22.77 9.21 22.07
CA SER A 326 -22.72 10.68 22.06
C SER A 326 -21.56 11.20 21.22
N GLU A 327 -21.69 12.44 20.78
CA GLU A 327 -20.67 13.20 20.07
C GLU A 327 -20.69 14.64 20.54
N PRO A 328 -19.55 15.33 20.63
CA PRO A 328 -19.50 16.78 20.83
C PRO A 328 -20.10 17.54 19.65
N SER A 329 -20.76 18.67 19.91
CA SER A 329 -21.32 19.53 18.85
C SER A 329 -20.27 19.96 17.81
N ARG A 330 -19.01 20.09 18.25
CA ARG A 330 -17.87 20.42 17.38
C ARG A 330 -17.62 19.41 16.27
N CYS A 331 -18.05 18.16 16.43
CA CYS A 331 -17.93 17.14 15.35
C CYS A 331 -18.75 17.54 14.11
N LEU A 332 -19.85 18.28 14.31
CA LEU A 332 -20.72 18.75 13.23
C LEU A 332 -20.10 19.91 12.42
N ASP A 333 -19.05 20.55 12.94
CA ASP A 333 -18.30 21.58 12.24
C ASP A 333 -17.27 21.01 11.26
N VAL A 334 -16.98 19.70 11.32
CA VAL A 334 -16.09 19.02 10.38
C VAL A 334 -16.75 19.03 8.99
N ARG A 335 -16.00 19.44 7.97
CA ARG A 335 -16.52 19.70 6.61
C ARG A 335 -17.33 18.54 6.01
N HIS A 336 -16.88 17.31 6.22
CA HIS A 336 -17.58 16.11 5.81
C HIS A 336 -17.62 15.13 6.98
N VAL A 337 -18.80 14.96 7.56
CA VAL A 337 -19.06 14.06 8.68
C VAL A 337 -20.13 13.04 8.28
N ASP A 338 -19.94 11.79 8.68
CA ASP A 338 -20.96 10.74 8.58
C ASP A 338 -21.07 10.01 9.91
N ASP A 339 -22.13 10.32 10.66
CA ASP A 339 -22.45 9.83 12.00
C ASP A 339 -23.63 8.82 12.02
N ARG A 340 -24.17 8.48 10.85
CA ARG A 340 -25.39 7.66 10.74
C ARG A 340 -25.20 6.26 11.34
N GLN A 341 -26.33 5.62 11.71
CA GLN A 341 -26.33 4.25 12.20
C GLN A 341 -25.41 4.03 13.42
N ASN A 342 -25.41 4.98 14.33
CA ASN A 342 -24.88 4.91 15.70
C ASN A 342 -26.05 4.86 16.71
N CYS A 343 -25.79 5.16 17.96
CA CYS A 343 -26.77 5.22 19.06
C CYS A 343 -26.84 6.64 19.68
N ILE A 344 -26.59 7.68 18.89
CA ILE A 344 -26.49 9.06 19.37
C ILE A 344 -27.89 9.65 19.49
N ALA A 345 -28.27 10.05 20.69
CA ALA A 345 -29.58 10.63 20.96
C ALA A 345 -29.79 11.93 20.16
N ALA A 346 -31.02 12.14 19.68
CA ALA A 346 -31.44 13.32 18.94
C ALA A 346 -30.71 13.60 17.61
N ARG A 347 -29.93 12.63 17.09
CA ARG A 347 -29.38 12.70 15.72
C ARG A 347 -30.27 11.92 14.75
N PRO A 348 -30.34 12.36 13.46
CA PRO A 348 -31.07 11.64 12.42
C PRO A 348 -30.38 10.31 12.06
N ASP A 349 -31.11 9.40 11.43
CA ASP A 349 -30.63 8.17 10.83
C ASP A 349 -29.82 7.25 11.76
N GLN A 350 -30.15 7.30 13.06
CA GLN A 350 -29.52 6.43 14.07
C GLN A 350 -30.12 5.03 14.10
N ARG A 351 -29.41 4.08 14.72
CA ARG A 351 -29.92 2.73 14.95
C ARG A 351 -31.21 2.75 15.76
N PRO A 352 -32.11 1.80 15.55
CA PRO A 352 -33.22 1.56 16.46
C PRO A 352 -32.73 1.32 17.91
N ALA A 353 -33.48 1.83 18.90
CA ALA A 353 -33.11 1.76 20.31
C ALA A 353 -32.90 0.33 20.81
N ASP A 354 -33.67 -0.63 20.31
CA ASP A 354 -33.55 -2.04 20.63
C ASP A 354 -32.21 -2.65 20.17
N GLN A 355 -31.70 -2.24 19.02
CA GLN A 355 -30.36 -2.65 18.55
C GLN A 355 -29.24 -2.08 19.41
N CYS A 356 -29.37 -0.82 19.83
CA CYS A 356 -28.42 -0.18 20.74
C CYS A 356 -28.40 -0.88 22.11
N LEU A 357 -29.57 -1.15 22.67
CA LEU A 357 -29.70 -1.88 23.93
C LEU A 357 -29.14 -3.31 23.84
N ALA A 358 -29.45 -4.01 22.75
CA ALA A 358 -28.93 -5.36 22.52
C ALA A 358 -27.39 -5.39 22.46
N PHE A 359 -26.76 -4.36 21.88
CA PHE A 359 -25.31 -4.23 21.87
C PHE A 359 -24.75 -3.99 23.28
N LEU A 360 -25.34 -3.07 24.05
CA LEU A 360 -24.89 -2.72 25.40
C LEU A 360 -25.05 -3.88 26.41
N HIS A 361 -25.98 -4.82 26.17
CA HIS A 361 -26.15 -6.03 26.99
C HIS A 361 -25.13 -7.13 26.65
N ARG A 362 -24.31 -6.99 25.60
CA ARG A 362 -23.23 -7.94 25.34
C ARG A 362 -22.18 -7.86 26.45
N PRO A 363 -21.52 -8.96 26.80
CA PRO A 363 -20.38 -8.91 27.71
C PRO A 363 -19.34 -7.91 27.14
N PRO A 364 -18.87 -6.94 27.93
CA PRO A 364 -17.90 -5.98 27.46
C PRO A 364 -16.61 -6.69 27.04
N VAL A 365 -16.15 -6.42 25.84
CA VAL A 365 -14.84 -6.89 25.41
C VAL A 365 -13.79 -6.16 26.25
N ARG A 366 -12.88 -6.90 26.84
CA ARG A 366 -11.74 -6.36 27.56
C ARG A 366 -10.56 -6.27 26.60
N CYS A 367 -9.98 -5.09 26.52
CA CYS A 367 -8.74 -4.85 25.82
C CYS A 367 -7.61 -4.94 26.85
N ASP A 368 -6.54 -5.60 26.50
CA ASP A 368 -5.31 -5.56 27.27
C ASP A 368 -4.54 -4.24 27.03
N ASP A 369 -3.43 -4.07 27.72
CA ASP A 369 -2.60 -2.86 27.59
C ASP A 369 -2.00 -2.70 26.19
N SER A 370 -2.00 -3.74 25.37
CA SER A 370 -1.52 -3.70 23.98
C SER A 370 -2.62 -3.34 22.97
N GLY A 371 -3.87 -3.17 23.43
CA GLY A 371 -5.03 -2.91 22.56
C GLY A 371 -5.58 -4.19 21.91
N CYS A 372 -5.05 -5.35 22.27
CA CYS A 372 -5.57 -6.64 21.82
C CYS A 372 -6.73 -7.10 22.73
N PHE A 373 -7.52 -8.06 22.26
CA PHE A 373 -8.52 -8.66 23.13
C PHE A 373 -7.85 -9.49 24.21
N ALA A 374 -8.12 -9.14 25.46
CA ALA A 374 -7.67 -9.94 26.58
C ALA A 374 -8.31 -11.34 26.51
N PRO A 375 -7.57 -12.42 26.80
CA PRO A 375 -8.15 -13.74 26.90
C PRO A 375 -9.24 -13.74 27.98
N PRO A 376 -10.30 -14.57 27.85
CA PRO A 376 -11.30 -14.70 28.90
C PRO A 376 -10.62 -15.12 30.21
N PRO A 377 -11.07 -14.60 31.36
CA PRO A 377 -10.51 -15.01 32.64
C PRO A 377 -10.63 -16.54 32.79
N PRO A 378 -9.62 -17.20 33.36
CA PRO A 378 -9.69 -18.62 33.58
C PRO A 378 -10.94 -18.93 34.43
N HIS A 379 -11.76 -19.86 33.95
CA HIS A 379 -12.87 -20.37 34.72
C HIS A 379 -12.29 -21.17 35.91
N TYR A 380 -12.38 -20.59 37.10
CA TYR A 380 -12.11 -21.29 38.36
C TYR A 380 -13.34 -22.09 38.80
#